data_08421b5e24754ee3317cf5b1378ada32
#
_entry.id   08421b5e24754ee3317cf5b1378ada32
#
_cell.length_a   1.000
_cell.length_b   1.000
_cell.length_c   1.000
_cell.angle_alpha   90.00
_cell.angle_beta   90.00
_cell.angle_gamma   90.00
#
_symmetry.space_group_name_H-M   'P 1'
#
loop_
_entity.id
_entity.type
_entity.pdbx_description
1 polymer ?
#
loop_
_entity_poly.entity_id
_entity_poly.type
_entity_poly.pdbx_seq_one_letter_code
_entity_poly.pdbx_strand_id
1 'polypeptide(L)'
;ATMAAAGILALGCHEVLQPEREEDAKTGILSGMADGARMTLQNHDLRLIFISGFLGFFAFGAFDSLESLFYRDVLEVDVVWLGWLSSVVGFTSSIGAWLLTKLPDRMANLTLLLGSLFGVGLASMIYVGTDILAVAIVGQAINGLAWGFLEPLQMILVQEKAPIAYLGRIMGFVRFGLMSAGVLPLLAAPALAEAFGVQAVLFAASCIIALVGAVFFFGQVKRARSRAAQSE
;
A
#
# COMPACT_ATOMS: atom_id res chain seq x y z
N ALA A 1 9.28 -17.95 -17.71
CA ALA A 1 10.58 -17.64 -18.32
C ALA A 1 11.37 -16.62 -17.48
N THR A 2 10.77 -15.52 -17.02
CA THR A 2 11.42 -14.44 -16.23
C THR A 2 11.92 -14.89 -14.86
N MET A 3 11.18 -15.73 -14.14
CA MET A 3 11.59 -16.28 -12.84
C MET A 3 12.82 -17.21 -12.95
N ALA A 4 12.92 -17.98 -14.02
CA ALA A 4 14.07 -18.84 -14.26
C ALA A 4 15.34 -18.05 -14.58
N ALA A 5 15.22 -16.96 -15.36
CA ALA A 5 16.33 -16.06 -15.67
C ALA A 5 16.84 -15.32 -14.41
N ALA A 6 15.92 -14.86 -13.55
CA ALA A 6 16.27 -14.26 -12.27
C ALA A 6 16.97 -15.24 -11.33
N GLY A 7 16.56 -16.51 -11.32
CA GLY A 7 17.20 -17.57 -10.53
C GLY A 7 18.63 -17.86 -11.00
N ILE A 8 18.89 -17.89 -12.32
CA ILE A 8 20.22 -18.11 -12.89
C ILE A 8 21.16 -16.93 -12.59
N LEU A 9 20.66 -15.68 -12.69
CA LEU A 9 21.42 -14.48 -12.32
C LEU A 9 21.75 -14.46 -10.81
N ALA A 10 20.81 -14.88 -9.95
CA ALA A 10 21.04 -14.96 -8.51
C ALA A 10 22.10 -16.00 -8.12
N LEU A 11 22.19 -17.13 -8.86
CA LEU A 11 23.24 -18.15 -8.67
C LEU A 11 24.62 -17.65 -9.08
N GLY A 12 24.70 -16.76 -10.08
CA GLY A 12 25.96 -16.13 -10.51
C GLY A 12 26.47 -15.03 -9.56
N CYS A 13 25.60 -14.47 -8.70
CA CYS A 13 25.96 -13.43 -7.74
C CYS A 13 26.29 -13.95 -6.33
N HIS A 14 26.41 -15.27 -6.15
CA HIS A 14 26.57 -15.90 -4.83
C HIS A 14 27.87 -15.53 -4.10
N GLU A 15 28.88 -15.00 -4.79
CA GLU A 15 30.18 -14.65 -4.18
C GLU A 15 30.28 -13.21 -3.66
N VAL A 16 29.32 -12.32 -3.96
CA VAL A 16 29.53 -10.87 -3.72
C VAL A 16 28.84 -10.33 -2.47
N LEU A 17 27.91 -11.06 -1.88
CA LEU A 17 27.10 -10.57 -0.76
C LEU A 17 26.90 -11.63 0.32
N GLN A 18 27.98 -12.03 0.99
CA GLN A 18 27.84 -12.46 2.38
C GLN A 18 28.12 -11.23 3.25
N PRO A 19 27.11 -10.47 3.73
CA PRO A 19 27.31 -9.64 4.89
C PRO A 19 27.71 -10.59 6.00
N GLU A 20 28.80 -10.28 6.72
CA GLU A 20 29.19 -10.97 7.96
C GLU A 20 27.91 -11.16 8.79
N ARG A 21 27.50 -12.40 8.91
CA ARG A 21 26.43 -12.82 9.80
C ARG A 21 27.03 -12.76 11.21
N GLU A 22 27.13 -11.55 11.74
CA GLU A 22 27.32 -11.38 13.16
C GLU A 22 26.18 -12.12 13.89
N GLU A 23 26.57 -13.00 14.76
CA GLU A 23 25.99 -13.74 15.88
C GLU A 23 24.47 -13.62 16.23
N ASP A 24 23.63 -13.00 15.42
CA ASP A 24 22.20 -12.79 15.67
C ASP A 24 21.32 -14.03 15.34
N ALA A 25 21.92 -15.17 14.99
CA ALA A 25 21.20 -16.40 14.66
C ALA A 25 20.50 -17.10 15.85
N LYS A 26 20.59 -16.55 17.06
CA LYS A 26 19.97 -17.12 18.27
C LYS A 26 18.65 -16.48 18.68
N THR A 27 18.24 -15.38 18.05
CA THR A 27 16.90 -14.82 18.29
C THR A 27 15.93 -15.48 17.34
N GLY A 28 14.95 -16.23 17.87
CA GLY A 28 13.92 -16.88 17.08
C GLY A 28 13.14 -15.84 16.24
N ILE A 29 12.53 -16.28 15.12
CA ILE A 29 11.75 -15.43 14.21
C ILE A 29 10.73 -14.56 14.98
N LEU A 30 10.10 -15.11 16.01
CA LEU A 30 9.11 -14.41 16.84
C LEU A 30 9.73 -13.26 17.65
N SER A 31 10.95 -13.43 18.18
CA SER A 31 11.64 -12.35 18.90
C SER A 31 12.07 -11.24 17.95
N GLY A 32 12.54 -11.58 16.74
CA GLY A 32 12.85 -10.61 15.70
C GLY A 32 11.62 -9.78 15.26
N MET A 33 10.45 -10.44 15.15
CA MET A 33 9.19 -9.75 14.87
C MET A 33 8.75 -8.84 16.03
N ALA A 34 8.91 -9.29 17.28
CA ALA A 34 8.60 -8.49 18.46
C ALA A 34 9.48 -7.23 18.56
N ASP A 35 10.77 -7.37 18.26
CA ASP A 35 11.70 -6.24 18.18
C ASP A 35 11.31 -5.26 17.06
N GLY A 36 10.99 -5.78 15.87
CA GLY A 36 10.50 -4.97 14.74
C GLY A 36 9.22 -4.21 15.10
N ALA A 37 8.25 -4.88 15.75
CA ALA A 37 7.02 -4.27 16.23
C ALA A 37 7.30 -3.15 17.24
N ARG A 38 8.14 -3.43 18.25
CA ARG A 38 8.50 -2.47 19.29
C ARG A 38 9.15 -1.21 18.70
N MET A 39 10.14 -1.39 17.83
CA MET A 39 10.83 -0.28 17.18
C MET A 39 9.90 0.54 16.27
N THR A 40 9.04 -0.14 15.49
CA THR A 40 8.05 0.53 14.63
C THR A 40 7.07 1.36 15.46
N LEU A 41 6.56 0.84 16.56
CA LEU A 41 5.57 1.54 17.40
C LEU A 41 6.18 2.66 18.26
N GLN A 42 7.47 2.55 18.62
CA GLN A 42 8.17 3.59 19.37
C GLN A 42 8.55 4.80 18.51
N ASN A 43 8.88 4.59 17.24
CA ASN A 43 9.19 5.69 16.32
C ASN A 43 7.88 6.27 15.77
N HIS A 44 7.67 7.58 15.97
CA HIS A 44 6.45 8.26 15.56
C HIS A 44 6.16 8.15 14.06
N ASP A 45 7.18 8.31 13.21
CA ASP A 45 7.02 8.31 11.75
C ASP A 45 6.76 6.88 11.24
N LEU A 46 7.52 5.89 11.73
CA LEU A 46 7.30 4.48 11.42
C LEU A 46 5.91 4.00 11.86
N ARG A 47 5.48 4.44 13.05
CA ARG A 47 4.15 4.15 13.57
C ARG A 47 3.03 4.73 12.68
N LEU A 48 3.18 5.98 12.21
CA LEU A 48 2.22 6.58 11.28
C LEU A 48 2.16 5.84 9.95
N ILE A 49 3.33 5.50 9.36
CA ILE A 49 3.41 4.71 8.13
C ILE A 49 2.72 3.36 8.31
N PHE A 50 3.02 2.66 9.42
CA PHE A 50 2.46 1.35 9.70
C PHE A 50 0.96 1.40 9.94
N ILE A 51 0.46 2.26 10.83
CA ILE A 51 -0.97 2.31 11.19
C ILE A 51 -1.81 2.79 9.99
N SER A 52 -1.39 3.84 9.28
CA SER A 52 -2.13 4.32 8.10
C SER A 52 -2.14 3.27 6.98
N GLY A 53 -1.00 2.62 6.72
CA GLY A 53 -0.91 1.54 5.76
C GLY A 53 -1.75 0.33 6.18
N PHE A 54 -1.67 -0.13 7.43
CA PHE A 54 -2.45 -1.24 7.96
C PHE A 54 -3.96 -1.02 7.79
N LEU A 55 -4.46 0.15 8.18
CA LEU A 55 -5.88 0.49 8.02
C LEU A 55 -6.29 0.61 6.55
N GLY A 56 -5.42 1.16 5.70
CA GLY A 56 -5.65 1.21 4.26
C GLY A 56 -5.72 -0.17 3.62
N PHE A 57 -4.75 -1.04 3.90
CA PHE A 57 -4.74 -2.42 3.41
C PHE A 57 -5.86 -3.27 4.00
N PHE A 58 -6.24 -3.03 5.27
CA PHE A 58 -7.41 -3.67 5.87
C PHE A 58 -8.67 -3.38 5.05
N ALA A 59 -8.95 -2.12 4.74
CA ALA A 59 -10.12 -1.80 3.93
C ALA A 59 -10.00 -2.31 2.48
N PHE A 60 -8.78 -2.31 1.91
CA PHE A 60 -8.52 -2.79 0.56
C PHE A 60 -8.72 -4.31 0.40
N GLY A 61 -8.58 -5.11 1.47
CA GLY A 61 -8.74 -6.57 1.41
C GLY A 61 -10.11 -7.05 0.90
N ALA A 62 -11.15 -6.20 0.96
CA ALA A 62 -12.45 -6.50 0.35
C ALA A 62 -12.39 -6.54 -1.19
N PHE A 63 -11.50 -5.78 -1.81
CA PHE A 63 -11.32 -5.77 -3.26
C PHE A 63 -10.79 -7.11 -3.77
N ASP A 64 -9.86 -7.74 -3.07
CA ASP A 64 -9.25 -9.01 -3.47
C ASP A 64 -10.29 -10.13 -3.67
N SER A 65 -11.42 -10.10 -2.95
CA SER A 65 -12.48 -11.11 -3.06
C SER A 65 -13.65 -10.68 -3.95
N LEU A 66 -13.96 -9.39 -4.02
CA LEU A 66 -15.18 -8.90 -4.64
C LEU A 66 -14.97 -8.25 -6.02
N GLU A 67 -13.74 -7.93 -6.40
CA GLU A 67 -13.48 -7.20 -7.65
C GLU A 67 -13.98 -7.96 -8.88
N SER A 68 -13.80 -9.28 -8.92
CA SER A 68 -14.30 -10.12 -10.02
C SER A 68 -15.84 -10.14 -10.10
N LEU A 69 -16.49 -10.10 -8.94
CA LEU A 69 -17.96 -10.01 -8.86
C LEU A 69 -18.45 -8.63 -9.29
N PHE A 70 -17.72 -7.58 -8.97
CA PHE A 70 -18.02 -6.21 -9.39
C PHE A 70 -18.02 -6.09 -10.93
N TYR A 71 -17.04 -6.68 -11.61
CA TYR A 71 -17.01 -6.70 -13.08
C TYR A 71 -18.22 -7.44 -13.68
N ARG A 72 -18.56 -8.59 -13.11
CA ARG A 72 -19.65 -9.42 -13.62
C ARG A 72 -21.02 -8.85 -13.32
N ASP A 73 -21.26 -8.39 -12.09
CA ASP A 73 -22.60 -8.13 -11.57
C ASP A 73 -22.97 -6.63 -11.59
N VAL A 74 -21.99 -5.72 -11.68
CA VAL A 74 -22.20 -4.26 -11.66
C VAL A 74 -21.82 -3.62 -12.99
N LEU A 75 -20.62 -3.92 -13.50
CA LEU A 75 -20.19 -3.39 -14.80
C LEU A 75 -20.75 -4.21 -15.98
N GLU A 76 -21.27 -5.41 -15.71
CA GLU A 76 -21.83 -6.34 -16.71
C GLU A 76 -20.88 -6.60 -17.89
N VAL A 77 -19.59 -6.70 -17.62
CA VAL A 77 -18.53 -6.90 -18.61
C VAL A 77 -17.97 -8.31 -18.56
N ASP A 78 -17.38 -8.77 -19.68
CA ASP A 78 -16.70 -10.05 -19.75
C ASP A 78 -15.48 -10.10 -18.82
N VAL A 79 -15.17 -11.29 -18.30
CA VAL A 79 -14.01 -11.56 -17.42
C VAL A 79 -12.67 -11.09 -18.03
N VAL A 80 -12.58 -10.99 -19.35
CA VAL A 80 -11.41 -10.44 -20.05
C VAL A 80 -11.10 -9.01 -19.61
N TRP A 81 -12.11 -8.23 -19.22
CA TRP A 81 -11.93 -6.86 -18.73
C TRP A 81 -11.16 -6.77 -17.40
N LEU A 82 -11.18 -7.84 -16.61
CA LEU A 82 -10.33 -7.94 -15.40
C LEU A 82 -8.84 -7.80 -15.77
N GLY A 83 -8.43 -8.47 -16.84
CA GLY A 83 -7.05 -8.36 -17.36
C GLY A 83 -6.74 -6.97 -17.92
N TRP A 84 -7.67 -6.36 -18.66
CA TRP A 84 -7.48 -5.01 -19.23
C TRP A 84 -7.39 -3.95 -18.14
N LEU A 85 -8.29 -3.94 -17.17
CA LEU A 85 -8.29 -2.98 -16.07
C LEU A 85 -7.06 -3.15 -15.16
N SER A 86 -6.66 -4.39 -14.86
CA SER A 86 -5.40 -4.65 -14.14
C SER A 86 -4.18 -4.15 -14.93
N SER A 87 -4.21 -4.25 -16.27
CA SER A 87 -3.16 -3.70 -17.12
C SER A 87 -3.11 -2.17 -17.08
N VAL A 88 -4.27 -1.51 -17.05
CA VAL A 88 -4.36 -0.05 -16.88
C VAL A 88 -3.74 0.37 -15.55
N VAL A 89 -4.09 -0.30 -14.45
CA VAL A 89 -3.50 -0.04 -13.12
C VAL A 89 -1.98 -0.26 -13.14
N GLY A 90 -1.51 -1.38 -13.69
CA GLY A 90 -0.07 -1.70 -13.79
C GLY A 90 0.70 -0.66 -14.60
N PHE A 91 0.15 -0.22 -15.74
CA PHE A 91 0.76 0.81 -16.57
C PHE A 91 0.81 2.17 -15.86
N THR A 92 -0.31 2.61 -15.29
CA THR A 92 -0.37 3.91 -14.60
C THR A 92 0.41 3.92 -13.30
N SER A 93 0.51 2.78 -12.57
CA SER A 93 1.38 2.68 -11.39
C SER A 93 2.87 2.77 -11.76
N SER A 94 3.26 2.22 -12.91
CA SER A 94 4.62 2.39 -13.44
C SER A 94 4.93 3.86 -13.74
N ILE A 95 3.96 4.60 -14.30
CA ILE A 95 4.08 6.06 -14.51
C ILE A 95 4.21 6.77 -13.15
N GLY A 96 3.39 6.42 -12.16
CA GLY A 96 3.45 6.98 -10.80
C GLY A 96 4.81 6.77 -10.15
N ALA A 97 5.33 5.55 -10.20
CA ALA A 97 6.65 5.21 -9.68
C ALA A 97 7.77 5.98 -10.41
N TRP A 98 7.67 6.12 -11.73
CA TRP A 98 8.61 6.92 -12.52
C TRP A 98 8.55 8.40 -12.15
N LEU A 99 7.36 8.97 -12.00
CA LEU A 99 7.18 10.36 -11.56
C LEU A 99 7.80 10.59 -10.17
N LEU A 100 7.66 9.62 -9.25
CA LEU A 100 8.28 9.71 -7.92
C LEU A 100 9.81 9.90 -8.03
N THR A 101 10.48 9.23 -8.97
CA THR A 101 11.93 9.39 -9.18
C THR A 101 12.34 10.78 -9.70
N LYS A 102 11.40 11.57 -10.22
CA LYS A 102 11.62 12.94 -10.70
C LYS A 102 11.34 14.00 -9.64
N LEU A 103 10.71 13.61 -8.54
CA LEU A 103 10.44 14.54 -7.45
C LEU A 103 11.74 14.86 -6.68
N PRO A 104 11.93 16.11 -6.22
CA PRO A 104 12.99 16.43 -5.29
C PRO A 104 12.86 15.61 -3.98
N ASP A 105 13.97 15.17 -3.40
CA ASP A 105 14.00 14.33 -2.18
C ASP A 105 13.16 14.92 -1.04
N ARG A 106 13.14 16.25 -0.90
CA ARG A 106 12.33 16.96 0.09
C ARG A 106 10.81 16.73 -0.06
N MET A 107 10.35 16.36 -1.26
CA MET A 107 8.93 16.06 -1.54
C MET A 107 8.59 14.60 -1.28
N ALA A 108 9.57 13.69 -1.30
CA ALA A 108 9.41 12.29 -0.92
C ALA A 108 9.30 12.18 0.61
N ASN A 109 8.15 12.53 1.15
CA ASN A 109 7.94 12.66 2.59
C ASN A 109 6.61 12.03 3.04
N LEU A 110 6.41 11.96 4.36
CA LEU A 110 5.22 11.38 4.97
C LEU A 110 3.92 12.06 4.51
N THR A 111 3.95 13.34 4.19
CA THR A 111 2.77 14.06 3.70
C THR A 111 2.37 13.56 2.31
N LEU A 112 3.33 13.34 1.41
CA LEU A 112 3.07 12.77 0.09
C LEU A 112 2.55 11.33 0.21
N LEU A 113 3.12 10.50 1.10
CA LEU A 113 2.65 9.14 1.36
C LEU A 113 1.18 9.12 1.76
N LEU A 114 0.81 9.94 2.74
CA LEU A 114 -0.57 10.00 3.26
C LEU A 114 -1.53 10.63 2.24
N GLY A 115 -1.04 11.58 1.45
CA GLY A 115 -1.78 12.15 0.31
C GLY A 115 -2.04 11.13 -0.78
N SER A 116 -1.08 10.25 -1.08
CA SER A 116 -1.25 9.14 -2.03
C SER A 116 -2.27 8.12 -1.52
N LEU A 117 -2.25 7.78 -0.22
CA LEU A 117 -3.27 6.91 0.38
C LEU A 117 -4.67 7.53 0.28
N PHE A 118 -4.80 8.83 0.53
CA PHE A 118 -6.06 9.54 0.32
C PHE A 118 -6.49 9.52 -1.15
N GLY A 119 -5.55 9.72 -2.07
CA GLY A 119 -5.77 9.61 -3.52
C GLY A 119 -6.24 8.23 -3.96
N VAL A 120 -5.66 7.15 -3.42
CA VAL A 120 -6.12 5.76 -3.64
C VAL A 120 -7.58 5.61 -3.23
N GLY A 121 -7.96 6.10 -2.04
CA GLY A 121 -9.35 6.02 -1.57
C GLY A 121 -10.32 6.77 -2.49
N LEU A 122 -10.00 8.00 -2.90
CA LEU A 122 -10.85 8.79 -3.81
C LEU A 122 -10.95 8.14 -5.20
N ALA A 123 -9.84 7.65 -5.74
CA ALA A 123 -9.84 6.98 -7.03
C ALA A 123 -10.67 5.68 -7.00
N SER A 124 -10.56 4.91 -5.91
CA SER A 124 -11.39 3.73 -5.68
C SER A 124 -12.87 4.07 -5.59
N MET A 125 -13.24 5.19 -4.94
CA MET A 125 -14.64 5.65 -4.92
C MET A 125 -15.16 5.99 -6.32
N ILE A 126 -14.35 6.61 -7.19
CA ILE A 126 -14.72 6.89 -8.58
C ILE A 126 -14.89 5.57 -9.33
N TYR A 127 -13.96 4.63 -9.14
CA TYR A 127 -13.95 3.34 -9.82
C TYR A 127 -15.18 2.48 -9.48
N VAL A 128 -15.51 2.32 -8.20
CA VAL A 128 -16.62 1.45 -7.77
C VAL A 128 -17.96 2.18 -7.66
N GLY A 129 -17.96 3.51 -7.68
CA GLY A 129 -19.16 4.33 -7.58
C GLY A 129 -19.98 4.44 -8.88
N THR A 130 -19.60 3.68 -9.92
CA THR A 130 -20.21 3.77 -11.25
C THR A 130 -20.50 2.38 -11.81
N ASP A 131 -21.47 2.30 -12.70
CA ASP A 131 -21.79 1.17 -13.58
C ASP A 131 -21.26 1.41 -15.03
N ILE A 132 -20.66 2.59 -15.28
CA ILE A 132 -20.16 2.97 -16.60
C ILE A 132 -18.68 2.56 -16.72
N LEU A 133 -18.39 1.61 -17.60
CA LEU A 133 -17.04 1.10 -17.84
C LEU A 133 -16.00 2.19 -18.11
N ALA A 134 -16.34 3.22 -18.91
CA ALA A 134 -15.41 4.31 -19.21
C ALA A 134 -15.00 5.10 -17.97
N VAL A 135 -15.90 5.34 -17.02
CA VAL A 135 -15.60 6.01 -15.75
C VAL A 135 -14.80 5.09 -14.85
N ALA A 136 -15.09 3.80 -14.83
CA ALA A 136 -14.33 2.80 -14.10
C ALA A 136 -12.87 2.73 -14.59
N ILE A 137 -12.62 2.79 -15.91
CA ILE A 137 -11.26 2.84 -16.49
C ILE A 137 -10.50 4.08 -16.00
N VAL A 138 -11.15 5.25 -16.01
CA VAL A 138 -10.54 6.49 -15.50
C VAL A 138 -10.23 6.37 -14.00
N GLY A 139 -11.17 5.86 -13.22
CA GLY A 139 -10.96 5.59 -11.78
C GLY A 139 -9.78 4.68 -11.53
N GLN A 140 -9.66 3.57 -12.27
CA GLN A 140 -8.54 2.63 -12.18
C GLN A 140 -7.21 3.25 -12.65
N ALA A 141 -7.23 4.11 -13.67
CA ALA A 141 -6.01 4.82 -14.09
C ALA A 141 -5.49 5.78 -13.01
N ILE A 142 -6.38 6.53 -12.35
CA ILE A 142 -6.02 7.41 -11.23
C ILE A 142 -5.57 6.58 -10.02
N ASN A 143 -6.25 5.46 -9.75
CA ASN A 143 -5.91 4.52 -8.69
C ASN A 143 -4.50 3.96 -8.88
N GLY A 144 -4.18 3.45 -10.06
CA GLY A 144 -2.85 2.95 -10.38
C GLY A 144 -1.77 4.01 -10.20
N LEU A 145 -2.02 5.26 -10.68
CA LEU A 145 -1.08 6.37 -10.48
C LEU A 145 -0.81 6.62 -8.99
N ALA A 146 -1.85 6.64 -8.15
CA ALA A 146 -1.72 6.85 -6.71
C ALA A 146 -0.97 5.70 -6.02
N TRP A 147 -1.21 4.44 -6.41
CA TRP A 147 -0.47 3.25 -5.97
C TRP A 147 1.01 3.32 -6.35
N GLY A 148 1.31 3.82 -7.56
CA GLY A 148 2.68 4.02 -8.03
C GLY A 148 3.49 5.01 -7.17
N PHE A 149 2.84 5.95 -6.48
CA PHE A 149 3.48 6.76 -5.45
C PHE A 149 3.51 6.06 -4.09
N LEU A 150 2.39 5.44 -3.68
CA LEU A 150 2.18 4.93 -2.33
C LEU A 150 3.17 3.82 -1.98
N GLU A 151 3.26 2.78 -2.79
CA GLU A 151 4.01 1.57 -2.46
C GLU A 151 5.53 1.81 -2.40
N PRO A 152 6.20 2.39 -3.43
CA PRO A 152 7.64 2.62 -3.35
C PRO A 152 8.00 3.68 -2.29
N LEU A 153 7.18 4.73 -2.14
CA LEU A 153 7.43 5.77 -1.14
C LEU A 153 7.32 5.23 0.29
N GLN A 154 6.36 4.33 0.56
CA GLN A 154 6.26 3.64 1.84
C GLN A 154 7.53 2.87 2.18
N MET A 155 8.09 2.14 1.20
CA MET A 155 9.31 1.37 1.34
C MET A 155 10.53 2.29 1.61
N ILE A 156 10.66 3.36 0.83
CA ILE A 156 11.74 4.37 0.97
C ILE A 156 11.69 4.99 2.37
N LEU A 157 10.53 5.44 2.81
CA LEU A 157 10.39 6.10 4.12
C LEU A 157 10.65 5.14 5.28
N VAL A 158 10.23 3.87 5.19
CA VAL A 158 10.57 2.88 6.22
C VAL A 158 12.08 2.69 6.29
N GLN A 159 12.77 2.56 5.15
CA GLN A 159 14.22 2.40 5.10
C GLN A 159 14.95 3.63 5.65
N GLU A 160 14.49 4.83 5.32
CA GLU A 160 15.08 6.09 5.79
C GLU A 160 14.93 6.30 7.30
N LYS A 161 13.77 5.94 7.86
CA LYS A 161 13.45 6.17 9.28
C LYS A 161 13.88 5.04 10.21
N ALA A 162 14.17 3.85 9.67
CA ALA A 162 14.57 2.69 10.45
C ALA A 162 16.07 2.77 10.82
N PRO A 163 16.44 2.48 12.08
CA PRO A 163 17.84 2.29 12.43
C PRO A 163 18.44 1.11 11.67
N ILE A 164 19.64 1.26 11.10
CA ILE A 164 20.30 0.25 10.26
C ILE A 164 20.37 -1.11 10.95
N ALA A 165 20.69 -1.14 12.24
CA ALA A 165 20.79 -2.38 13.03
C ALA A 165 19.46 -3.19 13.13
N TYR A 166 18.31 -2.54 12.95
CA TYR A 166 16.99 -3.17 13.05
C TYR A 166 16.23 -3.16 11.73
N LEU A 167 16.84 -2.69 10.64
CA LEU A 167 16.18 -2.48 9.36
C LEU A 167 15.43 -3.72 8.86
N GLY A 168 16.08 -4.88 8.85
CA GLY A 168 15.47 -6.13 8.41
C GLY A 168 14.28 -6.57 9.27
N ARG A 169 14.37 -6.38 10.60
CA ARG A 169 13.30 -6.73 11.55
C ARG A 169 12.09 -5.79 11.38
N ILE A 170 12.33 -4.49 11.22
CA ILE A 170 11.28 -3.47 10.99
C ILE A 170 10.59 -3.71 9.64
N MET A 171 11.37 -3.90 8.57
CA MET A 171 10.83 -4.18 7.22
C MET A 171 9.99 -5.47 7.21
N GLY A 172 10.50 -6.54 7.85
CA GLY A 172 9.77 -7.80 7.98
C GLY A 172 8.45 -7.63 8.72
N PHE A 173 8.45 -6.93 9.87
CA PHE A 173 7.25 -6.65 10.65
C PHE A 173 6.24 -5.79 9.87
N VAL A 174 6.68 -4.70 9.27
CA VAL A 174 5.80 -3.79 8.50
C VAL A 174 5.17 -4.55 7.33
N ARG A 175 5.97 -5.25 6.53
CA ARG A 175 5.46 -5.98 5.38
C ARG A 175 4.50 -7.11 5.78
N PHE A 176 4.84 -7.89 6.80
CA PHE A 176 3.96 -8.94 7.32
C PHE A 176 2.64 -8.35 7.83
N GLY A 177 2.70 -7.26 8.61
CA GLY A 177 1.51 -6.60 9.14
C GLY A 177 0.60 -6.07 8.04
N LEU A 178 1.15 -5.40 7.02
CA LEU A 178 0.37 -4.88 5.89
C LEU A 178 -0.29 -6.01 5.09
N MET A 179 0.45 -7.08 4.76
CA MET A 179 -0.11 -8.22 4.02
C MET A 179 -1.19 -8.97 4.83
N SER A 180 -1.03 -9.05 6.15
CA SER A 180 -2.00 -9.70 7.04
C SER A 180 -3.26 -8.88 7.26
N ALA A 181 -3.19 -7.55 7.09
CA ALA A 181 -4.30 -6.65 7.35
C ALA A 181 -5.54 -6.97 6.50
N GLY A 182 -5.34 -7.32 5.22
CA GLY A 182 -6.42 -7.63 4.29
C GLY A 182 -7.09 -8.98 4.48
N VAL A 183 -6.52 -9.89 5.27
CA VAL A 183 -7.03 -11.28 5.40
C VAL A 183 -8.44 -11.33 5.99
N LEU A 184 -8.70 -10.55 7.03
CA LEU A 184 -10.02 -10.52 7.68
C LEU A 184 -11.11 -9.96 6.76
N PRO A 185 -10.93 -8.79 6.10
CA PRO A 185 -11.89 -8.29 5.11
C PRO A 185 -12.05 -9.21 3.91
N LEU A 186 -10.97 -9.83 3.42
CA LEU A 186 -11.03 -10.81 2.35
C LEU A 186 -12.03 -11.94 2.66
N LEU A 187 -12.01 -12.46 3.90
CA LEU A 187 -12.91 -13.53 4.33
C LEU A 187 -14.34 -13.04 4.65
N ALA A 188 -14.48 -11.82 5.16
CA ALA A 188 -15.78 -11.26 5.55
C ALA A 188 -16.54 -10.63 4.37
N ALA A 189 -15.85 -10.14 3.36
CA ALA A 189 -16.45 -9.38 2.27
C ALA A 189 -17.52 -10.15 1.48
N PRO A 190 -17.39 -11.46 1.16
CA PRO A 190 -18.46 -12.19 0.48
C PRO A 190 -19.78 -12.21 1.26
N ALA A 191 -19.73 -12.46 2.57
CA ALA A 191 -20.93 -12.45 3.41
C ALA A 191 -21.56 -11.05 3.51
N LEU A 192 -20.73 -10.00 3.55
CA LEU A 192 -21.22 -8.62 3.49
C LEU A 192 -21.84 -8.29 2.13
N ALA A 193 -21.26 -8.80 1.04
CA ALA A 193 -21.77 -8.58 -0.30
C ALA A 193 -23.12 -9.28 -0.54
N GLU A 194 -23.35 -10.44 0.06
CA GLU A 194 -24.67 -11.11 0.06
C GLU A 194 -25.73 -10.27 0.77
N ALA A 195 -25.37 -9.56 1.85
CA ALA A 195 -26.32 -8.77 2.63
C ALA A 195 -26.57 -7.37 2.06
N PHE A 196 -25.54 -6.72 1.54
CA PHE A 196 -25.56 -5.29 1.17
C PHE A 196 -25.32 -5.03 -0.32
N GLY A 197 -24.95 -6.05 -1.09
CA GLY A 197 -24.52 -5.93 -2.48
C GLY A 197 -23.01 -5.62 -2.64
N VAL A 198 -22.44 -6.13 -3.73
CA VAL A 198 -20.99 -6.04 -4.03
C VAL A 198 -20.51 -4.58 -4.10
N GLN A 199 -21.24 -3.75 -4.86
CA GLN A 199 -20.88 -2.34 -5.07
C GLN A 199 -20.89 -1.55 -3.76
N ALA A 200 -21.89 -1.76 -2.90
CA ALA A 200 -22.00 -1.04 -1.62
C ALA A 200 -20.83 -1.37 -0.68
N VAL A 201 -20.42 -2.65 -0.62
CA VAL A 201 -19.29 -3.08 0.22
C VAL A 201 -17.98 -2.49 -0.28
N LEU A 202 -17.70 -2.53 -1.59
CA LEU A 202 -16.51 -1.94 -2.18
C LEU A 202 -16.50 -0.42 -2.03
N PHE A 203 -17.64 0.24 -2.20
CA PHE A 203 -17.76 1.68 -2.00
C PHE A 203 -17.50 2.07 -0.54
N ALA A 204 -18.05 1.32 0.42
CA ALA A 204 -17.77 1.51 1.84
C ALA A 204 -16.28 1.31 2.18
N ALA A 205 -15.64 0.29 1.63
CA ALA A 205 -14.20 0.07 1.76
C ALA A 205 -13.40 1.25 1.20
N SER A 206 -13.77 1.77 0.03
CA SER A 206 -13.15 2.95 -0.58
C SER A 206 -13.29 4.20 0.29
N CYS A 207 -14.48 4.40 0.88
CA CYS A 207 -14.72 5.49 1.83
C CYS A 207 -13.83 5.39 3.08
N ILE A 208 -13.62 4.16 3.60
CA ILE A 208 -12.73 3.93 4.74
C ILE A 208 -11.28 4.27 4.37
N ILE A 209 -10.79 3.83 3.19
CA ILE A 209 -9.44 4.17 2.72
C ILE A 209 -9.28 5.70 2.59
N ALA A 210 -10.25 6.36 1.96
CA ALA A 210 -10.25 7.82 1.80
C ALA A 210 -10.27 8.54 3.16
N LEU A 211 -11.11 8.09 4.09
CA LEU A 211 -11.19 8.67 5.44
C LEU A 211 -9.89 8.50 6.22
N VAL A 212 -9.32 7.30 6.22
CA VAL A 212 -8.02 7.03 6.84
C VAL A 212 -6.95 7.94 6.23
N GLY A 213 -6.84 7.95 4.90
CA GLY A 213 -5.90 8.83 4.19
C GLY A 213 -6.09 10.30 4.55
N ALA A 214 -7.34 10.80 4.54
CA ALA A 214 -7.66 12.18 4.88
C ALA A 214 -7.28 12.54 6.33
N VAL A 215 -7.68 11.73 7.31
CA VAL A 215 -7.40 11.98 8.74
C VAL A 215 -5.90 12.10 8.99
N PHE A 216 -5.12 11.15 8.48
CA PHE A 216 -3.68 11.17 8.68
C PHE A 216 -3.00 12.27 7.86
N PHE A 217 -3.42 12.53 6.62
CA PHE A 217 -2.89 13.59 5.76
C PHE A 217 -3.09 14.98 6.39
N PHE A 218 -4.33 15.34 6.74
CA PHE A 218 -4.62 16.65 7.32
C PHE A 218 -4.00 16.79 8.71
N GLY A 219 -3.93 15.72 9.49
CA GLY A 219 -3.21 15.70 10.76
C GLY A 219 -1.71 16.01 10.59
N GLN A 220 -1.07 15.43 9.57
CA GLN A 220 0.33 15.66 9.27
C GLN A 220 0.59 17.08 8.74
N VAL A 221 -0.27 17.58 7.84
CA VAL A 221 -0.17 18.95 7.31
C VAL A 221 -0.29 19.99 8.44
N LYS A 222 -1.23 19.80 9.36
CA LYS A 222 -1.39 20.68 10.52
C LYS A 222 -0.14 20.71 11.40
N ARG A 223 0.45 19.54 11.67
CA ARG A 223 1.69 19.43 12.47
C ARG A 223 2.88 20.10 11.78
N ALA A 224 3.02 19.91 10.47
CA ALA A 224 4.09 20.51 9.68
C ALA A 224 4.00 22.07 9.73
N ARG A 225 2.80 22.61 9.60
CA ARG A 225 2.55 24.08 9.72
C ARG A 225 2.87 24.61 11.12
N SER A 226 2.47 23.89 12.17
CA SER A 226 2.74 24.30 13.55
C SER A 226 4.25 24.32 13.87
N ARG A 227 5.03 23.39 13.32
CA ARG A 227 6.49 23.38 13.47
C ARG A 227 7.16 24.54 12.74
N ALA A 228 6.71 24.86 11.53
CA ALA A 228 7.24 26.00 10.78
C ALA A 228 6.98 27.34 11.51
N ALA A 229 5.80 27.52 12.11
CA ALA A 229 5.45 28.72 12.89
C ALA A 229 6.20 28.86 14.23
N GLN A 230 6.84 27.80 14.74
CA GLN A 230 7.67 27.84 15.96
C GLN A 230 9.15 28.08 15.68
N SER A 231 9.56 28.02 14.41
CA SER A 231 10.95 28.23 13.97
C SER A 231 11.20 29.66 13.44
N GLU A 232 10.15 30.49 13.35
CA GLU A 232 10.18 31.94 13.08
C GLU A 232 10.13 32.74 14.39
#